data_55415f91531758fe52c42b6300910960
#
_entry.id   55415f91531758fe52c42b6300910960
#
_cell.length_a   1.000
_cell.length_b   1.000
_cell.length_c   1.000
_cell.angle_alpha   90.00
_cell.angle_beta   90.00
_cell.angle_gamma   90.00
#
_symmetry.space_group_name_H-M   'P 1'
#
loop_
_entity.id
_entity.type
_entity.pdbx_description
1 polymer ?
#
loop_
_entity_poly.entity_id
_entity_poly.type
_entity_poly.pdbx_seq_one_letter_code
_entity_poly.pdbx_strand_id
1 'polypeptide(L)'
;QMKWVNYFFETYKGNISSEVKRDTINLSSALIAFSLKKYKECIGHLNKVGYKYTYFYMKSKETLIRVYYELGELESMEAVIDAAKHYLKRHKETLSIHYDRYVLFFNYVMSLSRLDKKKKTEIKILMKKLDENRTTIAREWLIEKIIELK
;
A
#
# COMPACT_ATOMS: atom_id res chain seq x y z
N GLN A 1 4.74 -17.31 -7.79
CA GLN A 1 5.24 -16.48 -6.67
C GLN A 1 5.23 -17.21 -5.32
N MET A 2 4.14 -17.91 -4.95
CA MET A 2 4.08 -18.69 -3.70
C MET A 2 5.12 -19.82 -3.64
N LYS A 3 5.41 -20.49 -4.76
CA LYS A 3 6.44 -21.54 -4.82
C LYS A 3 7.84 -20.98 -4.52
N TRP A 4 8.15 -19.77 -5.00
CA TRP A 4 9.43 -19.11 -4.73
C TRP A 4 9.56 -18.68 -3.26
N VAL A 5 8.49 -18.12 -2.68
CA VAL A 5 8.45 -17.74 -1.27
C VAL A 5 8.68 -18.97 -0.38
N ASN A 6 8.02 -20.08 -0.66
CA ASN A 6 8.20 -21.32 0.09
C ASN A 6 9.63 -21.88 -0.08
N TYR A 7 10.17 -21.88 -1.31
CA TYR A 7 11.54 -22.31 -1.56
C TYR A 7 12.55 -21.45 -0.79
N PHE A 8 12.39 -20.13 -0.82
CA PHE A 8 13.25 -19.21 -0.07
C PHE A 8 13.20 -19.50 1.43
N PHE A 9 12.00 -19.69 2.01
CA PHE A 9 11.87 -20.02 3.42
C PHE A 9 12.42 -21.40 3.77
N GLU A 10 12.23 -22.41 2.94
CA GLU A 10 12.83 -23.74 3.18
C GLU A 10 14.36 -23.71 3.16
N THR A 11 14.95 -22.86 2.32
CA THR A 11 16.40 -22.70 2.20
C THR A 11 17.00 -21.94 3.39
N TYR A 12 16.30 -20.92 3.92
CA TYR A 12 16.82 -20.02 4.95
C TYR A 12 16.09 -20.13 6.32
N LYS A 13 15.25 -21.15 6.51
CA LYS A 13 14.40 -21.33 7.70
C LYS A 13 15.14 -21.39 9.04
N GLY A 14 16.43 -21.70 9.06
CA GLY A 14 17.24 -21.73 10.28
C GLY A 14 17.45 -20.36 10.95
N ASN A 15 17.28 -19.25 10.20
CA ASN A 15 17.58 -17.89 10.63
C ASN A 15 16.37 -16.95 10.65
N ILE A 16 15.18 -17.41 10.25
CA ILE A 16 13.97 -16.57 10.15
C ILE A 16 12.98 -16.98 11.22
N SER A 17 12.54 -16.01 12.05
CA SER A 17 11.52 -16.28 13.06
C SER A 17 10.20 -16.75 12.43
N SER A 18 9.45 -17.59 13.15
CA SER A 18 8.13 -18.08 12.70
C SER A 18 7.14 -16.96 12.44
N GLU A 19 7.23 -15.86 13.18
CA GLU A 19 6.41 -14.67 12.99
C GLU A 19 6.69 -13.98 11.65
N VAL A 20 7.97 -13.73 11.32
CA VAL A 20 8.37 -13.13 10.04
C VAL A 20 7.95 -14.02 8.87
N LYS A 21 8.11 -15.34 8.99
CA LYS A 21 7.64 -16.30 7.98
C LYS A 21 6.14 -16.17 7.75
N ARG A 22 5.33 -16.20 8.82
CA ARG A 22 3.88 -16.06 8.76
C ARG A 22 3.47 -14.74 8.13
N ASP A 23 4.05 -13.63 8.55
CA ASP A 23 3.71 -12.30 8.10
C ASP A 23 4.09 -12.10 6.62
N THR A 24 5.23 -12.64 6.19
CA THR A 24 5.63 -12.62 4.78
C THR A 24 4.66 -13.43 3.91
N ILE A 25 4.24 -14.63 4.34
CA ILE A 25 3.29 -15.44 3.59
C ILE A 25 1.95 -14.71 3.47
N ASN A 26 1.41 -14.18 4.57
CA ASN A 26 0.14 -13.47 4.55
C ASN A 26 0.20 -12.20 3.70
N LEU A 27 1.25 -11.40 3.81
CA LEU A 27 1.43 -10.21 2.99
C LEU A 27 1.57 -10.55 1.50
N SER A 28 2.36 -11.58 1.16
CA SER A 28 2.49 -12.03 -0.24
C SER A 28 1.16 -12.52 -0.81
N SER A 29 0.39 -13.28 -0.02
CA SER A 29 -0.96 -13.74 -0.41
C SER A 29 -1.92 -12.56 -0.62
N ALA A 30 -1.86 -11.55 0.24
CA ALA A 30 -2.64 -10.34 0.08
C ALA A 30 -2.30 -9.58 -1.21
N LEU A 31 -1.01 -9.43 -1.53
CA LEU A 31 -0.57 -8.75 -2.76
C LEU A 31 -1.00 -9.51 -4.02
N ILE A 32 -0.95 -10.85 -3.99
CA ILE A 32 -1.47 -11.69 -5.09
C ILE A 32 -2.98 -11.51 -5.23
N ALA A 33 -3.73 -11.58 -4.13
CA ALA A 33 -5.18 -11.36 -4.14
C ALA A 33 -5.54 -9.96 -4.66
N PHE A 34 -4.78 -8.93 -4.29
CA PHE A 34 -4.94 -7.58 -4.82
C PHE A 34 -4.74 -7.54 -6.34
N SER A 35 -3.67 -8.14 -6.86
CA SER A 35 -3.38 -8.18 -8.30
C SER A 35 -4.46 -8.91 -9.11
N LEU A 36 -5.15 -9.86 -8.48
CA LEU A 36 -6.28 -10.60 -9.04
C LEU A 36 -7.63 -9.90 -8.79
N LYS A 37 -7.65 -8.69 -8.23
CA LYS A 37 -8.85 -7.93 -7.84
C LYS A 37 -9.77 -8.65 -6.86
N LYS A 38 -9.23 -9.61 -6.10
CA LYS A 38 -9.94 -10.36 -5.05
C LYS A 38 -9.84 -9.59 -3.71
N TYR A 39 -10.48 -8.44 -3.64
CA TYR A 39 -10.29 -7.49 -2.54
C TYR A 39 -10.70 -8.03 -1.17
N LYS A 40 -11.79 -8.80 -1.07
CA LYS A 40 -12.19 -9.45 0.20
C LYS A 40 -11.15 -10.44 0.70
N GLU A 41 -10.60 -11.25 -0.21
CA GLU A 41 -9.54 -12.21 0.10
C GLU A 41 -8.25 -11.48 0.53
N CYS A 42 -7.91 -10.37 -0.17
CA CYS A 42 -6.80 -9.51 0.20
C CYS A 42 -6.92 -8.98 1.63
N ILE A 43 -8.07 -8.42 2.01
CA ILE A 43 -8.34 -7.95 3.39
C ILE A 43 -8.18 -9.10 4.39
N GLY A 44 -8.70 -10.29 4.08
CA GLY A 44 -8.58 -11.47 4.93
C GLY A 44 -7.13 -11.87 5.21
N HIS A 45 -6.25 -11.76 4.22
CA HIS A 45 -4.81 -12.00 4.40
C HIS A 45 -4.12 -10.87 5.18
N LEU A 46 -4.45 -9.59 4.89
CA LEU A 46 -3.88 -8.44 5.60
C LEU A 46 -4.19 -8.47 7.10
N ASN A 47 -5.40 -8.92 7.48
CA ASN A 47 -5.81 -9.03 8.88
C ASN A 47 -5.01 -10.09 9.67
N LYS A 48 -4.28 -10.98 9.00
CA LYS A 48 -3.42 -11.99 9.62
C LYS A 48 -1.97 -11.57 9.73
N VAL A 49 -1.59 -10.42 9.15
CA VAL A 49 -0.23 -9.87 9.24
C VAL A 49 -0.04 -9.24 10.62
N GLY A 50 1.05 -9.60 11.30
CA GLY A 50 1.41 -9.00 12.59
C GLY A 50 2.00 -7.60 12.43
N TYR A 51 1.90 -6.82 13.50
CA TYR A 51 2.34 -5.41 13.50
C TYR A 51 3.63 -5.18 14.28
N LYS A 52 4.37 -6.23 14.58
CA LYS A 52 5.63 -6.16 15.33
C LYS A 52 6.71 -5.39 14.54
N TYR A 53 6.75 -5.57 13.24
CA TYR A 53 7.74 -4.94 12.37
C TYR A 53 7.09 -3.82 11.56
N THR A 54 7.72 -2.66 11.57
CA THR A 54 7.26 -1.44 10.89
C THR A 54 7.01 -1.64 9.39
N TYR A 55 7.85 -2.43 8.74
CA TYR A 55 7.68 -2.77 7.32
C TYR A 55 6.34 -3.46 7.05
N PHE A 56 6.02 -4.53 7.80
CA PHE A 56 4.77 -5.27 7.61
C PHE A 56 3.55 -4.40 7.91
N TYR A 57 3.60 -3.58 8.97
CA TYR A 57 2.54 -2.64 9.28
C TYR A 57 2.30 -1.67 8.12
N MET A 58 3.33 -0.94 7.70
CA MET A 58 3.19 0.10 6.67
C MET A 58 2.78 -0.49 5.32
N LYS A 59 3.35 -1.64 4.93
CA LYS A 59 2.99 -2.30 3.67
C LYS A 59 1.56 -2.84 3.67
N SER A 60 1.09 -3.34 4.80
CA SER A 60 -0.31 -3.75 4.97
C SER A 60 -1.27 -2.57 4.88
N LYS A 61 -0.95 -1.43 5.52
CA LYS A 61 -1.78 -0.21 5.45
C LYS A 61 -1.79 0.38 4.04
N GLU A 62 -0.65 0.45 3.37
CA GLU A 62 -0.57 0.89 1.96
C GLU A 62 -1.48 0.04 1.06
N THR A 63 -1.41 -1.28 1.20
CA THR A 63 -2.25 -2.18 0.41
C THR A 63 -3.73 -2.04 0.75
N LEU A 64 -4.08 -1.90 2.02
CA LEU A 64 -5.46 -1.72 2.48
C LEU A 64 -6.08 -0.40 1.99
N ILE A 65 -5.31 0.69 1.97
CA ILE A 65 -5.71 1.97 1.40
C ILE A 65 -6.10 1.80 -0.08
N ARG A 66 -5.28 1.09 -0.86
CA ARG A 66 -5.59 0.81 -2.27
C ARG A 66 -6.84 -0.04 -2.43
N VAL A 67 -7.01 -1.07 -1.59
CA VAL A 67 -8.21 -1.92 -1.59
C VAL A 67 -9.47 -1.08 -1.36
N TYR A 68 -9.50 -0.23 -0.34
CA TYR A 68 -10.68 0.60 -0.06
C TYR A 68 -10.93 1.64 -1.15
N TYR A 69 -9.88 2.19 -1.77
CA TYR A 69 -10.05 3.04 -2.94
C TYR A 69 -10.74 2.30 -4.10
N GLU A 70 -10.28 1.09 -4.43
CA GLU A 70 -10.86 0.26 -5.51
C GLU A 70 -12.31 -0.17 -5.21
N LEU A 71 -12.66 -0.34 -3.95
CA LEU A 71 -14.03 -0.65 -3.50
C LEU A 71 -14.94 0.60 -3.42
N GLY A 72 -14.39 1.82 -3.54
CA GLY A 72 -15.12 3.07 -3.32
C GLY A 72 -15.47 3.34 -1.85
N GLU A 73 -14.84 2.63 -0.92
CA GLU A 73 -15.04 2.77 0.53
C GLU A 73 -14.17 3.91 1.09
N LEU A 74 -14.50 5.16 0.72
CA LEU A 74 -13.65 6.32 0.98
C LEU A 74 -13.50 6.62 2.48
N GLU A 75 -14.52 6.44 3.29
CA GLU A 75 -14.44 6.65 4.74
C GLU A 75 -13.47 5.66 5.40
N SER A 76 -13.55 4.39 5.01
CA SER A 76 -12.62 3.34 5.48
C SER A 76 -11.18 3.64 5.04
N MET A 77 -11.01 4.09 3.81
CA MET A 77 -9.70 4.51 3.27
C MET A 77 -9.11 5.66 4.06
N GLU A 78 -9.88 6.72 4.34
CA GLU A 78 -9.43 7.89 5.11
C GLU A 78 -9.04 7.49 6.54
N ALA A 79 -9.82 6.65 7.20
CA ALA A 79 -9.51 6.14 8.54
C ALA A 79 -8.17 5.37 8.57
N VAL A 80 -7.90 4.54 7.56
CA VAL A 80 -6.63 3.82 7.44
C VAL A 80 -5.47 4.77 7.17
N ILE A 81 -5.65 5.79 6.33
CA ILE A 81 -4.65 6.83 6.07
C ILE A 81 -4.29 7.57 7.36
N ASP A 82 -5.28 7.96 8.17
CA ASP A 82 -5.04 8.67 9.43
C ASP A 82 -4.29 7.80 10.42
N ALA A 83 -4.69 6.54 10.59
CA ALA A 83 -3.96 5.59 11.43
C ALA A 83 -2.51 5.39 10.97
N ALA A 84 -2.29 5.27 9.65
CA ALA A 84 -0.96 5.12 9.07
C ALA A 84 -0.10 6.38 9.25
N LYS A 85 -0.66 7.59 9.12
CA LYS A 85 0.04 8.87 9.38
C LYS A 85 0.49 8.97 10.84
N HIS A 86 -0.39 8.61 11.79
CA HIS A 86 -0.04 8.61 13.21
C HIS A 86 1.08 7.61 13.53
N TYR A 87 1.02 6.43 12.95
CA TYR A 87 2.07 5.43 13.09
C TYR A 87 3.39 5.91 12.48
N LEU A 88 3.35 6.43 11.26
CA LEU A 88 4.51 6.96 10.53
C LEU A 88 5.22 8.08 11.32
N LYS A 89 4.44 8.99 11.93
CA LYS A 89 4.98 10.07 12.76
C LYS A 89 5.71 9.53 14.00
N ARG A 90 5.16 8.53 14.68
CA ARG A 90 5.77 7.91 15.87
C ARG A 90 7.04 7.11 15.55
N HIS A 91 7.16 6.59 14.32
CA HIS A 91 8.28 5.74 13.89
C HIS A 91 9.17 6.45 12.84
N LYS A 92 9.19 7.79 12.85
CA LYS A 92 9.91 8.60 11.85
C LYS A 92 11.39 8.25 11.75
N GLU A 93 12.05 7.98 12.87
CA GLU A 93 13.47 7.63 12.88
C GLU A 93 13.73 6.27 12.20
N THR A 94 12.91 5.28 12.49
CA THR A 94 13.01 3.93 11.89
C THR A 94 12.68 3.94 10.40
N LEU A 95 11.78 4.83 9.97
CA LEU A 95 11.28 4.94 8.59
C LEU A 95 11.89 6.12 7.83
N SER A 96 12.97 6.72 8.32
CA SER A 96 13.51 7.99 7.82
C SER A 96 13.61 8.07 6.29
N ILE A 97 14.13 7.03 5.64
CA ILE A 97 14.29 6.96 4.17
C ILE A 97 12.93 6.85 3.43
N HIS A 98 11.93 6.28 4.08
CA HIS A 98 10.62 6.02 3.46
C HIS A 98 9.54 6.99 3.91
N TYR A 99 9.80 7.82 4.92
CA TYR A 99 8.83 8.74 5.51
C TYR A 99 8.16 9.63 4.44
N ASP A 100 8.94 10.38 3.70
CA ASP A 100 8.43 11.31 2.69
C ASP A 100 7.70 10.59 1.55
N ARG A 101 8.14 9.39 1.20
CA ARG A 101 7.52 8.54 0.18
C ARG A 101 6.10 8.11 0.56
N TYR A 102 5.87 7.77 1.84
CA TYR A 102 4.54 7.46 2.35
C TYR A 102 3.66 8.70 2.45
N VAL A 103 4.21 9.82 2.91
CA VAL A 103 3.47 11.11 2.96
C VAL A 103 2.98 11.50 1.56
N LEU A 104 3.85 11.41 0.55
CA LEU A 104 3.48 11.64 -0.85
C LEU A 104 2.37 10.70 -1.31
N PHE A 105 2.48 9.41 -1.03
CA PHE A 105 1.45 8.42 -1.37
C PHE A 105 0.08 8.78 -0.77
N PHE A 106 0.02 9.10 0.52
CA PHE A 106 -1.23 9.50 1.17
C PHE A 106 -1.83 10.75 0.54
N ASN A 107 -1.01 11.76 0.22
CA ASN A 107 -1.48 12.98 -0.42
C ASN A 107 -2.02 12.73 -1.83
N TYR A 108 -1.37 11.85 -2.61
CA TYR A 108 -1.86 11.47 -3.94
C TYR A 108 -3.18 10.72 -3.88
N VAL A 109 -3.31 9.74 -2.98
CA VAL A 109 -4.58 8.99 -2.82
C VAL A 109 -5.71 9.91 -2.41
N MET A 110 -5.49 10.81 -1.45
CA MET A 110 -6.49 11.80 -1.02
C MET A 110 -6.86 12.77 -2.15
N SER A 111 -5.90 13.16 -3.00
CA SER A 111 -6.19 13.99 -4.17
C SER A 111 -7.02 13.23 -5.20
N LEU A 112 -6.68 11.97 -5.48
CA LEU A 112 -7.42 11.10 -6.40
C LEU A 112 -8.87 10.89 -5.95
N SER A 113 -9.12 10.67 -4.66
CA SER A 113 -10.48 10.43 -4.14
C SER A 113 -11.42 11.62 -4.29
N ARG A 114 -10.88 12.83 -4.51
CA ARG A 114 -11.62 14.08 -4.70
C ARG A 114 -11.79 14.52 -6.15
N LEU A 115 -11.13 13.80 -7.07
CA LEU A 115 -11.19 14.07 -8.50
C LEU A 115 -12.32 13.28 -9.17
N ASP A 116 -12.95 13.91 -10.14
CA ASP A 116 -13.83 13.26 -11.11
C ASP A 116 -13.35 13.55 -12.55
N LYS A 117 -13.93 12.84 -13.53
CA LYS A 117 -13.55 12.97 -14.96
C LYS A 117 -13.78 14.38 -15.54
N LYS A 118 -14.57 15.25 -14.88
CA LYS A 118 -14.83 16.62 -15.33
C LYS A 118 -13.66 17.55 -15.02
N LYS A 119 -12.83 17.20 -14.03
CA LYS A 119 -11.71 18.01 -13.55
C LYS A 119 -10.42 17.81 -14.36
N LYS A 120 -10.50 17.93 -15.68
CA LYS A 120 -9.40 17.63 -16.62
C LYS A 120 -8.09 18.37 -16.30
N THR A 121 -8.18 19.64 -15.89
CA THR A 121 -6.98 20.45 -15.56
C THR A 121 -6.33 19.93 -14.30
N GLU A 122 -7.10 19.62 -13.25
CA GLU A 122 -6.58 19.07 -11.99
C GLU A 122 -5.96 17.69 -12.18
N ILE A 123 -6.55 16.83 -13.05
CA ILE A 123 -6.01 15.53 -13.43
C ILE A 123 -4.64 15.67 -14.12
N LYS A 124 -4.48 16.64 -15.03
CA LYS A 124 -3.19 16.91 -15.69
C LYS A 124 -2.12 17.40 -14.70
N ILE A 125 -2.50 18.28 -13.76
CA ILE A 125 -1.61 18.78 -12.72
C ILE A 125 -1.15 17.63 -11.82
N LEU A 126 -2.07 16.76 -11.41
CA LEU A 126 -1.77 15.62 -10.54
C LEU A 126 -0.80 14.65 -11.23
N MET A 127 -1.01 14.36 -12.52
CA MET A 127 -0.10 13.52 -13.30
C MET A 127 1.29 14.14 -13.38
N LYS A 128 1.40 15.44 -13.70
CA LYS A 128 2.68 16.13 -13.75
C LYS A 128 3.44 16.06 -12.43
N LYS A 129 2.76 16.32 -11.30
CA LYS A 129 3.35 16.20 -9.96
C LYS A 129 3.86 14.79 -9.69
N LEU A 130 3.12 13.77 -10.11
CA LEU A 130 3.53 12.37 -9.93
C LEU A 130 4.76 12.03 -10.78
N ASP A 131 4.88 12.59 -11.98
CA ASP A 131 6.06 12.42 -12.85
C ASP A 131 7.32 13.05 -12.26
N GLU A 132 7.18 14.16 -11.53
CA GLU A 132 8.26 14.81 -10.80
C GLU A 132 8.69 14.03 -9.55
N ASN A 133 7.78 13.25 -8.95
CA ASN A 133 8.00 12.48 -7.71
C ASN A 133 8.15 10.97 -7.97
N ARG A 134 9.24 10.58 -8.62
CA ARG A 134 9.49 9.19 -9.07
C ARG A 134 9.63 8.16 -7.96
N THR A 135 9.91 8.59 -6.73
CA THR A 135 10.11 7.70 -5.57
C THR A 135 8.84 7.41 -4.78
N THR A 136 7.69 7.92 -5.20
CA THR A 136 6.39 7.71 -4.53
C THR A 136 6.06 6.21 -4.42
N ILE A 137 5.54 5.82 -3.26
CA ILE A 137 5.03 4.45 -3.03
C ILE A 137 3.87 4.17 -3.97
N ALA A 138 3.77 2.92 -4.47
CA ALA A 138 2.71 2.44 -5.36
C ALA A 138 2.50 3.34 -6.61
N ARG A 139 3.58 3.92 -7.14
CA ARG A 139 3.54 4.89 -8.24
C ARG A 139 2.81 4.37 -9.47
N GLU A 140 3.04 3.13 -9.88
CA GLU A 140 2.39 2.52 -11.05
C GLU A 140 0.87 2.44 -10.88
N TRP A 141 0.41 2.05 -9.70
CA TRP A 141 -1.02 2.04 -9.37
C TRP A 141 -1.62 3.45 -9.38
N LEU A 142 -0.92 4.46 -8.85
CA LEU A 142 -1.37 5.85 -8.91
C LEU A 142 -1.51 6.34 -10.34
N ILE A 143 -0.56 6.02 -11.22
CA ILE A 143 -0.62 6.34 -12.66
C ILE A 143 -1.86 5.69 -13.29
N GLU A 144 -2.09 4.41 -13.04
CA GLU A 144 -3.26 3.68 -13.53
C GLU A 144 -4.56 4.39 -13.14
N LYS A 145 -4.71 4.76 -11.86
CA LYS A 145 -5.92 5.46 -11.37
C LYS A 145 -6.09 6.86 -11.97
N ILE A 146 -5.02 7.60 -12.19
CA ILE A 146 -5.09 8.90 -12.88
C ILE A 146 -5.51 8.73 -14.35
N ILE A 147 -5.03 7.68 -15.03
CA ILE A 147 -5.39 7.39 -16.41
C ILE A 147 -6.87 7.01 -16.53
N GLU A 148 -7.42 6.25 -15.58
CA GLU A 148 -8.84 5.89 -15.55
C GLU A 148 -9.78 7.10 -15.42
N LEU A 149 -9.27 8.25 -14.92
CA LEU A 149 -10.00 9.51 -14.82
C LEU A 149 -9.94 10.37 -16.10
N LYS A 150 -9.06 10.04 -17.04
CA LYS A 150 -8.94 10.79 -18.33
C LYS A 150 -10.03 10.39 -19.30
#